data_fc81a48c4ddbba3946db260ca01b53dd
#
_entry.id   fc81a48c4ddbba3946db260ca01b53dd
#
_cell.length_a   1.000
_cell.length_b   1.000
_cell.length_c   1.000
_cell.angle_alpha   90.00
_cell.angle_beta   90.00
_cell.angle_gamma   90.00
#
_symmetry.space_group_name_H-M   'P 1'
#
loop_
_entity.id
_entity.type
_entity.pdbx_description
1 polymer ?
#
loop_
_entity_poly.entity_id
_entity_poly.type
_entity_poly.pdbx_seq_one_letter_code
_entity_poly.pdbx_strand_id
1 'polypeptide(L)'
;NKIEIEKSDMSFSVSVKDTKFEYCGKGLNGIFSNKLNLFNLKFLKMFFDIISFYKKCDELKKFDERITLGDYLHKNKLSKEFINYHLIPMVSAIWSMPPYEANKMPLKFFLKFFQNHGLIKLKNRPQWYTVTNRSRTYVQKILSQLSGEHFKNYIVKKVVSKNTGIDLYYGGESEFINYDKVVLATHADEAISIIENPSDDERKILSNFSYKEN
;
A
#
# COMPACT_ATOMS: atom_id res chain seq x y z
N ASN A 1 14.89 3.17 -22.90
CA ASN A 1 13.62 2.42 -23.00
C ASN A 1 12.46 3.26 -22.46
N LYS A 2 11.83 4.08 -23.33
CA LYS A 2 10.69 4.90 -22.91
C LYS A 2 9.43 4.04 -22.84
N ILE A 3 8.83 3.96 -21.65
CA ILE A 3 7.47 3.50 -21.46
C ILE A 3 6.57 4.73 -21.53
N GLU A 4 5.51 4.65 -22.32
CA GLU A 4 4.53 5.74 -22.40
C GLU A 4 3.74 5.85 -21.11
N ILE A 5 3.58 7.09 -20.67
CA ILE A 5 2.83 7.43 -19.46
C ILE A 5 1.80 8.51 -19.78
N GLU A 6 0.66 8.45 -19.15
CA GLU A 6 -0.40 9.43 -19.24
C GLU A 6 -0.71 10.07 -17.89
N LYS A 7 -1.22 11.29 -17.91
CA LYS A 7 -1.62 11.99 -16.68
C LYS A 7 -2.76 11.25 -15.99
N SER A 8 -2.63 11.11 -14.70
CA SER A 8 -3.63 10.47 -13.84
C SER A 8 -3.95 11.36 -12.65
N ASP A 9 -5.10 11.11 -12.04
CA ASP A 9 -5.50 11.73 -10.78
C ASP A 9 -5.48 10.69 -9.67
N MET A 10 -4.74 10.96 -8.60
CA MET A 10 -4.90 10.22 -7.36
C MET A 10 -5.93 10.95 -6.51
N SER A 11 -7.16 10.51 -6.56
CA SER A 11 -8.27 11.05 -5.78
C SER A 11 -8.88 9.97 -4.89
N PHE A 12 -9.44 10.41 -3.79
CA PHE A 12 -10.15 9.59 -2.83
C PHE A 12 -11.56 10.15 -2.69
N SER A 13 -12.56 9.31 -2.84
CA SER A 13 -13.96 9.68 -2.66
C SER A 13 -14.62 8.78 -1.63
N VAL A 14 -15.55 9.34 -0.90
CA VAL A 14 -16.32 8.65 0.13
C VAL A 14 -17.80 8.85 -0.14
N SER A 15 -18.55 7.76 -0.09
CA SER A 15 -20.00 7.74 -0.03
C SER A 15 -20.40 6.85 1.15
N VAL A 16 -21.12 7.41 2.12
CA VAL A 16 -21.53 6.69 3.32
C VAL A 16 -22.96 6.22 3.13
N LYS A 17 -23.15 4.89 3.08
CA LYS A 17 -24.45 4.24 2.89
C LYS A 17 -25.46 4.79 3.90
N ASP A 18 -26.70 4.92 3.45
CA ASP A 18 -27.85 5.39 4.23
C ASP A 18 -27.73 6.82 4.80
N THR A 19 -26.77 7.60 4.27
CA THR A 19 -26.58 9.00 4.60
C THR A 19 -26.46 9.85 3.35
N LYS A 20 -26.52 11.18 3.51
CA LYS A 20 -26.19 12.14 2.42
C LYS A 20 -24.73 12.56 2.46
N PHE A 21 -23.88 11.79 3.14
CA PHE A 21 -22.48 12.11 3.36
C PHE A 21 -21.64 11.58 2.17
N GLU A 22 -21.37 12.46 1.24
CA GLU A 22 -20.64 12.12 0.02
C GLU A 22 -19.72 13.28 -0.38
N TYR A 23 -18.48 12.96 -0.74
CA TYR A 23 -17.50 13.92 -1.22
C TYR A 23 -16.34 13.26 -1.96
N CYS A 24 -15.58 14.07 -2.71
CA CYS A 24 -14.34 13.68 -3.38
C CYS A 24 -13.20 14.61 -2.93
N GLY A 25 -12.01 14.06 -2.71
CA GLY A 25 -10.81 14.79 -2.31
C GLY A 25 -10.18 15.66 -3.41
N LYS A 26 -10.84 15.87 -4.55
CA LYS A 26 -10.36 16.64 -5.69
C LYS A 26 -10.63 18.15 -5.51
N GLY A 27 -9.94 18.76 -4.54
CA GLY A 27 -10.08 20.19 -4.24
C GLY A 27 -11.43 20.57 -3.62
N LEU A 28 -11.68 21.86 -3.47
CA LEU A 28 -12.91 22.35 -2.85
C LEU A 28 -14.17 21.96 -3.61
N ASN A 29 -14.13 21.96 -4.94
CA ASN A 29 -15.27 21.55 -5.78
C ASN A 29 -15.66 20.08 -5.56
N GLY A 30 -14.68 19.21 -5.35
CA GLY A 30 -14.93 17.80 -5.02
C GLY A 30 -15.47 17.63 -3.59
N ILE A 31 -14.89 18.34 -2.63
CA ILE A 31 -15.33 18.29 -1.23
C ILE A 31 -16.77 18.78 -1.09
N PHE A 32 -17.14 19.84 -1.78
CA PHE A 32 -18.48 20.42 -1.78
C PHE A 32 -19.29 20.08 -3.04
N SER A 33 -19.01 18.92 -3.68
CA SER A 33 -19.79 18.42 -4.82
C SER A 33 -21.29 18.29 -4.48
N ASN A 34 -21.60 17.84 -3.29
CA ASN A 34 -22.93 17.98 -2.71
C ASN A 34 -23.01 19.30 -1.95
N LYS A 35 -23.70 20.29 -2.53
CA LYS A 35 -23.85 21.62 -1.92
C LYS A 35 -24.53 21.60 -0.54
N LEU A 36 -25.31 20.58 -0.22
CA LEU A 36 -25.93 20.42 1.11
C LEU A 36 -24.87 20.23 2.21
N ASN A 37 -23.68 19.81 1.87
CA ASN A 37 -22.57 19.70 2.81
C ASN A 37 -22.15 21.03 3.42
N LEU A 38 -22.40 22.16 2.73
CA LEU A 38 -22.15 23.51 3.25
C LEU A 38 -23.00 23.84 4.48
N PHE A 39 -24.16 23.20 4.63
CA PHE A 39 -25.08 23.39 5.76
C PHE A 39 -25.01 22.24 6.79
N ASN A 40 -24.15 21.26 6.56
CA ASN A 40 -23.98 20.12 7.45
C ASN A 40 -22.84 20.38 8.45
N LEU A 41 -23.18 20.72 9.70
CA LEU A 41 -22.20 21.03 10.75
C LEU A 41 -21.21 19.91 11.00
N LYS A 42 -21.64 18.64 10.91
CA LYS A 42 -20.76 17.48 11.07
C LYS A 42 -19.76 17.39 9.93
N PHE A 43 -20.21 17.67 8.71
CA PHE A 43 -19.32 17.72 7.53
C PHE A 43 -18.31 18.85 7.64
N LEU A 44 -18.76 20.04 8.02
CA LEU A 44 -17.85 21.18 8.21
C LEU A 44 -16.82 20.91 9.31
N LYS A 45 -17.22 20.29 10.42
CA LYS A 45 -16.28 19.88 11.47
C LYS A 45 -15.23 18.90 10.94
N MET A 46 -15.64 17.87 10.20
CA MET A 46 -14.72 16.95 9.53
C MET A 46 -13.74 17.71 8.62
N PHE A 47 -14.25 18.63 7.80
CA PHE A 47 -13.42 19.42 6.88
C PHE A 47 -12.34 20.23 7.60
N PHE A 48 -12.70 20.90 8.71
CA PHE A 48 -11.73 21.63 9.53
C PHE A 48 -10.74 20.72 10.24
N ASP A 49 -11.17 19.54 10.68
CA ASP A 49 -10.28 18.54 11.25
C ASP A 49 -9.26 18.01 10.22
N ILE A 50 -9.68 17.80 8.96
CA ILE A 50 -8.77 17.45 7.86
C ILE A 50 -7.67 18.50 7.71
N ILE A 51 -8.06 19.79 7.61
CA ILE A 51 -7.11 20.88 7.44
C ILE A 51 -6.17 20.98 8.64
N SER A 52 -6.71 20.93 9.85
CA SER A 52 -5.94 21.00 11.09
C SER A 52 -4.95 19.85 11.21
N PHE A 53 -5.39 18.63 10.95
CA PHE A 53 -4.56 17.43 11.00
C PHE A 53 -3.41 17.53 9.99
N TYR A 54 -3.69 17.88 8.72
CA TYR A 54 -2.67 17.98 7.68
C TYR A 54 -1.63 19.07 7.97
N LYS A 55 -2.04 20.21 8.55
CA LYS A 55 -1.10 21.26 8.98
C LYS A 55 -0.16 20.79 10.10
N LYS A 56 -0.64 19.95 11.00
CA LYS A 56 0.15 19.43 12.13
C LYS A 56 1.05 18.25 11.78
N CYS A 57 0.88 17.63 10.60
CA CYS A 57 1.62 16.42 10.22
C CYS A 57 3.15 16.58 10.31
N ASP A 58 3.69 17.77 10.04
CA ASP A 58 5.14 18.00 10.15
C ASP A 58 5.65 18.02 11.61
N GLU A 59 4.82 18.48 12.53
CA GLU A 59 5.13 18.47 13.99
C GLU A 59 5.02 17.05 14.55
N LEU A 60 4.11 16.26 14.03
CA LEU A 60 3.84 14.89 14.48
C LEU A 60 5.00 13.92 14.24
N LYS A 61 5.95 14.27 13.37
CA LYS A 61 7.18 13.47 13.15
C LYS A 61 8.04 13.30 14.41
N LYS A 62 7.88 14.17 15.39
CA LYS A 62 8.62 14.13 16.66
C LYS A 62 8.06 13.11 17.65
N PHE A 63 6.95 12.45 17.32
CA PHE A 63 6.37 11.44 18.20
C PHE A 63 7.21 10.16 18.25
N ASP A 64 7.13 9.48 19.39
CA ASP A 64 7.73 8.17 19.63
C ASP A 64 7.22 7.15 18.57
N GLU A 65 8.10 6.28 18.11
CA GLU A 65 7.78 5.24 17.10
C GLU A 65 6.73 4.22 17.58
N ARG A 66 6.53 4.14 18.91
CA ARG A 66 5.56 3.24 19.54
C ARG A 66 4.12 3.74 19.49
N ILE A 67 3.91 5.03 19.20
CA ILE A 67 2.56 5.62 19.17
C ILE A 67 1.84 5.15 17.91
N THR A 68 0.65 4.60 18.07
CA THR A 68 -0.22 4.19 16.97
C THR A 68 -1.08 5.35 16.47
N LEU A 69 -1.64 5.18 15.26
CA LEU A 69 -2.62 6.11 14.71
C LEU A 69 -3.83 6.21 15.64
N GLY A 70 -4.33 5.08 16.17
CA GLY A 70 -5.45 5.04 17.11
C GLY A 70 -5.18 5.81 18.39
N ASP A 71 -4.00 5.66 19.01
CA ASP A 71 -3.61 6.42 20.21
C ASP A 71 -3.65 7.93 19.97
N TYR A 72 -3.12 8.35 18.81
CA TYR A 72 -3.14 9.76 18.44
C TYR A 72 -4.57 10.29 18.25
N LEU A 73 -5.42 9.55 17.54
CA LEU A 73 -6.79 9.95 17.26
C LEU A 73 -7.61 10.07 18.56
N HIS A 74 -7.44 9.12 19.46
CA HIS A 74 -8.12 9.12 20.77
C HIS A 74 -7.69 10.32 21.62
N LYS A 75 -6.40 10.62 21.68
CA LYS A 75 -5.84 11.71 22.49
C LYS A 75 -6.26 13.10 21.99
N ASN A 76 -6.41 13.29 20.68
CA ASN A 76 -6.58 14.62 20.09
C ASN A 76 -8.05 15.05 19.87
N LYS A 77 -9.03 14.25 20.33
CA LYS A 77 -10.47 14.58 20.31
C LYS A 77 -10.98 15.03 18.93
N LEU A 78 -10.45 14.43 17.86
CA LEU A 78 -10.92 14.68 16.49
C LEU A 78 -12.35 14.17 16.30
N SER A 79 -13.10 14.75 15.37
CA SER A 79 -14.49 14.35 15.12
C SER A 79 -14.60 12.91 14.66
N LYS A 80 -15.71 12.26 15.02
CA LYS A 80 -16.02 10.90 14.58
C LYS A 80 -16.13 10.84 13.05
N GLU A 81 -16.65 11.89 12.44
CA GLU A 81 -16.78 12.03 11.00
C GLU A 81 -15.39 12.08 10.31
N PHE A 82 -14.43 12.81 10.88
CA PHE A 82 -13.05 12.80 10.38
C PHE A 82 -12.41 11.41 10.48
N ILE A 83 -12.57 10.76 11.60
CA ILE A 83 -12.00 9.43 11.84
C ILE A 83 -12.64 8.40 10.91
N ASN A 84 -13.99 8.30 10.95
CA ASN A 84 -14.72 7.19 10.33
C ASN A 84 -15.05 7.40 8.85
N TYR A 85 -15.09 8.67 8.37
CA TYR A 85 -15.50 8.99 7.00
C TYR A 85 -14.39 9.61 6.16
N HIS A 86 -13.21 9.84 6.74
CA HIS A 86 -12.05 10.34 6.00
C HIS A 86 -10.81 9.50 6.25
N LEU A 87 -10.26 9.54 7.47
CA LEU A 87 -8.92 9.04 7.73
C LEU A 87 -8.85 7.51 7.67
N ILE A 88 -9.66 6.81 8.45
CA ILE A 88 -9.65 5.35 8.51
C ILE A 88 -10.03 4.71 7.17
N PRO A 89 -11.08 5.15 6.44
CA PRO A 89 -11.37 4.62 5.11
C PRO A 89 -10.24 4.83 4.11
N MET A 90 -9.56 5.98 4.16
CA MET A 90 -8.43 6.26 3.28
C MET A 90 -7.24 5.35 3.58
N VAL A 91 -6.91 5.15 4.87
CA VAL A 91 -5.87 4.20 5.30
C VAL A 91 -6.22 2.78 4.87
N SER A 92 -7.44 2.34 5.13
CA SER A 92 -7.95 1.02 4.75
C SER A 92 -7.86 0.78 3.25
N ALA A 93 -8.23 1.77 2.43
CA ALA A 93 -8.17 1.66 0.97
C ALA A 93 -6.72 1.59 0.44
N ILE A 94 -5.79 2.36 1.02
CA ILE A 94 -4.39 2.39 0.58
C ILE A 94 -3.68 1.06 0.88
N TRP A 95 -3.90 0.49 2.06
CA TRP A 95 -3.22 -0.74 2.49
C TRP A 95 -4.08 -2.00 2.41
N SER A 96 -5.28 -1.91 1.82
CA SER A 96 -6.22 -3.05 1.71
C SER A 96 -6.42 -3.77 3.05
N MET A 97 -6.59 -2.99 4.12
CA MET A 97 -6.71 -3.52 5.48
C MET A 97 -8.06 -3.16 6.12
N PRO A 98 -8.58 -3.98 7.04
CA PRO A 98 -9.80 -3.65 7.74
C PRO A 98 -9.62 -2.45 8.70
N PRO A 99 -10.67 -1.67 8.97
CA PRO A 99 -10.61 -0.45 9.76
C PRO A 99 -9.99 -0.60 11.17
N TYR A 100 -10.20 -1.74 11.82
CA TYR A 100 -9.64 -1.98 13.16
C TYR A 100 -8.12 -2.15 13.15
N GLU A 101 -7.54 -2.62 12.04
CA GLU A 101 -6.09 -2.72 11.86
C GLU A 101 -5.45 -1.38 11.56
N ALA A 102 -6.16 -0.50 10.85
CA ALA A 102 -5.67 0.85 10.57
C ALA A 102 -5.31 1.63 11.85
N ASN A 103 -6.07 1.42 12.93
CA ASN A 103 -5.78 2.04 14.23
C ASN A 103 -4.46 1.56 14.87
N LYS A 104 -4.01 0.35 14.56
CA LYS A 104 -2.76 -0.22 15.09
C LYS A 104 -1.51 0.23 14.32
N MET A 105 -1.71 0.91 13.18
CA MET A 105 -0.59 1.38 12.35
C MET A 105 0.30 2.36 13.12
N PRO A 106 1.65 2.22 13.10
CA PRO A 106 2.54 3.20 13.69
C PRO A 106 2.33 4.59 13.07
N LEU A 107 2.06 5.59 13.89
CA LEU A 107 1.78 6.96 13.44
C LEU A 107 2.88 7.51 12.54
N LYS A 108 4.14 7.29 12.90
CA LYS A 108 5.30 7.75 12.15
C LYS A 108 5.38 7.15 10.75
N PHE A 109 5.06 5.85 10.61
CA PHE A 109 5.00 5.17 9.32
C PHE A 109 3.91 5.78 8.42
N PHE A 110 2.71 5.94 8.97
CA PHE A 110 1.58 6.59 8.29
C PHE A 110 1.96 7.98 7.79
N LEU A 111 2.49 8.84 8.65
CA LEU A 111 2.87 10.21 8.32
C LEU A 111 3.94 10.27 7.24
N LYS A 112 4.98 9.42 7.34
CA LYS A 112 6.06 9.36 6.35
C LYS A 112 5.54 8.96 4.96
N PHE A 113 4.65 7.97 4.92
CA PHE A 113 4.01 7.56 3.67
C PHE A 113 3.19 8.70 3.04
N PHE A 114 2.31 9.32 3.83
CA PHE A 114 1.45 10.41 3.35
C PHE A 114 2.25 11.61 2.85
N GLN A 115 3.36 11.93 3.49
CA GLN A 115 4.25 13.00 3.06
C GLN A 115 4.99 12.67 1.76
N ASN A 116 5.57 11.47 1.67
CA ASN A 116 6.30 11.03 0.49
C ASN A 116 5.42 11.02 -0.76
N HIS A 117 4.14 10.72 -0.60
CA HIS A 117 3.16 10.70 -1.67
C HIS A 117 2.42 12.03 -1.87
N GLY A 118 2.75 13.07 -1.07
CA GLY A 118 2.12 14.39 -1.17
C GLY A 118 0.63 14.42 -0.80
N LEU A 119 0.12 13.39 -0.10
CA LEU A 119 -1.30 13.25 0.24
C LEU A 119 -1.79 14.29 1.26
N ILE A 120 -0.89 14.76 2.12
CA ILE A 120 -1.18 15.81 3.10
C ILE A 120 -1.00 17.23 2.56
N LYS A 121 -0.55 17.38 1.32
CA LYS A 121 -0.41 18.70 0.71
C LYS A 121 -1.79 19.27 0.33
N LEU A 122 -2.11 20.42 0.87
CA LEU A 122 -3.35 21.14 0.52
C LEU A 122 -3.24 21.89 -0.81
N LYS A 123 -2.00 22.30 -1.20
CA LYS A 123 -1.67 22.99 -2.45
C LYS A 123 -0.45 22.35 -3.09
N ASN A 124 -0.24 22.58 -4.38
CA ASN A 124 0.92 22.07 -5.12
C ASN A 124 1.11 20.57 -4.99
N ARG A 125 0.04 19.81 -5.13
CA ARG A 125 0.08 18.34 -5.16
C ARG A 125 0.87 17.88 -6.38
N PRO A 126 1.66 16.80 -6.28
CA PRO A 126 2.37 16.24 -7.41
C PRO A 126 1.39 15.79 -8.50
N GLN A 127 1.75 15.99 -9.76
CA GLN A 127 1.02 15.40 -10.88
C GLN A 127 1.29 13.90 -10.89
N TRP A 128 0.25 13.11 -10.81
CA TRP A 128 0.32 11.67 -10.93
C TRP A 128 0.29 11.24 -12.40
N TYR A 129 0.98 10.16 -12.67
CA TYR A 129 1.01 9.52 -13.99
C TYR A 129 0.77 8.03 -13.83
N THR A 130 0.15 7.43 -14.82
CA THR A 130 0.01 6.00 -14.95
C THR A 130 0.62 5.53 -16.26
N VAL A 131 0.95 4.24 -16.35
CA VAL A 131 1.45 3.66 -17.60
C VAL A 131 0.29 3.50 -18.57
N THR A 132 0.46 4.02 -19.78
CA THR A 132 -0.51 3.86 -20.88
C THR A 132 -0.72 2.37 -21.16
N ASN A 133 -1.99 1.94 -21.25
CA ASN A 133 -2.37 0.54 -21.34
C ASN A 133 -1.96 -0.34 -20.14
N ARG A 134 -1.79 0.28 -18.97
CA ARG A 134 -1.55 -0.38 -17.67
C ARG A 134 -0.20 -1.11 -17.56
N SER A 135 -0.01 -1.84 -16.45
CA SER A 135 1.24 -2.53 -16.12
C SER A 135 1.68 -3.59 -17.14
N ARG A 136 0.75 -4.20 -17.87
CA ARG A 136 1.08 -5.18 -18.91
C ARG A 136 2.09 -4.66 -19.94
N THR A 137 2.02 -3.36 -20.26
CA THR A 137 2.91 -2.72 -21.24
C THR A 137 4.38 -2.81 -20.83
N TYR A 138 4.71 -2.42 -19.59
CA TYR A 138 6.10 -2.48 -19.15
C TYR A 138 6.57 -3.92 -18.88
N VAL A 139 5.67 -4.80 -18.41
CA VAL A 139 6.00 -6.22 -18.23
C VAL A 139 6.38 -6.86 -19.57
N GLN A 140 5.56 -6.69 -20.61
CA GLN A 140 5.84 -7.22 -21.95
C GLN A 140 7.14 -6.66 -22.50
N LYS A 141 7.39 -5.35 -22.29
CA LYS A 141 8.62 -4.72 -22.77
C LYS A 141 9.88 -5.25 -22.04
N ILE A 142 9.78 -5.49 -20.74
CA ILE A 142 10.88 -6.12 -19.99
C ILE A 142 11.12 -7.53 -20.52
N LEU A 143 10.08 -8.35 -20.64
CA LEU A 143 10.17 -9.72 -21.13
C LEU A 143 10.79 -9.80 -22.53
N SER A 144 10.46 -8.86 -23.45
CA SER A 144 11.03 -8.83 -24.80
C SER A 144 12.52 -8.49 -24.83
N GLN A 145 13.11 -8.00 -23.74
CA GLN A 145 14.53 -7.64 -23.63
C GLN A 145 15.36 -8.68 -22.86
N LEU A 146 14.71 -9.62 -22.22
CA LEU A 146 15.39 -10.73 -21.56
C LEU A 146 15.83 -11.74 -22.62
N SER A 147 17.10 -12.14 -22.54
CA SER A 147 17.70 -13.14 -23.45
C SER A 147 17.47 -14.57 -22.96
N GLY A 148 16.96 -14.76 -21.75
CA GLY A 148 16.73 -16.07 -21.16
C GLY A 148 15.37 -16.66 -21.53
N GLU A 149 15.18 -17.92 -21.19
CA GLU A 149 13.92 -18.63 -21.35
C GLU A 149 12.87 -18.16 -20.35
N HIS A 150 11.61 -18.17 -20.76
CA HIS A 150 10.48 -17.74 -19.95
C HIS A 150 9.50 -18.90 -19.78
N PHE A 151 9.47 -19.46 -18.61
CA PHE A 151 8.55 -20.55 -18.26
C PHE A 151 7.26 -19.96 -17.60
N LYS A 152 6.11 -20.31 -18.15
CA LYS A 152 4.81 -19.98 -17.61
C LYS A 152 4.13 -21.26 -17.10
N ASN A 153 3.33 -21.10 -16.05
CA ASN A 153 2.62 -22.24 -15.42
C ASN A 153 3.57 -23.31 -14.82
N TYR A 154 4.79 -22.92 -14.51
CA TYR A 154 5.76 -23.73 -13.79
C TYR A 154 5.68 -23.37 -12.30
N ILE A 155 5.13 -24.27 -11.51
CA ILE A 155 5.05 -24.09 -10.06
C ILE A 155 6.35 -24.62 -9.45
N VAL A 156 7.17 -23.68 -8.91
CA VAL A 156 8.35 -24.05 -8.13
C VAL A 156 7.88 -24.60 -6.78
N LYS A 157 8.30 -25.82 -6.45
CA LYS A 157 7.91 -26.51 -5.23
C LYS A 157 9.00 -26.53 -4.17
N LYS A 158 10.27 -26.49 -4.61
CA LYS A 158 11.40 -26.60 -3.70
C LYS A 158 12.65 -25.94 -4.28
N VAL A 159 13.42 -25.29 -3.44
CA VAL A 159 14.70 -24.66 -3.76
C VAL A 159 15.75 -25.22 -2.81
N VAL A 160 16.82 -25.81 -3.36
CA VAL A 160 17.86 -26.50 -2.60
C VAL A 160 19.21 -25.85 -2.89
N SER A 161 19.83 -25.24 -1.90
CA SER A 161 21.19 -24.71 -2.01
C SER A 161 22.22 -25.86 -1.90
N LYS A 162 23.15 -25.92 -2.86
CA LYS A 162 24.27 -26.87 -2.89
C LYS A 162 25.60 -26.16 -3.12
N ASN A 163 26.70 -26.86 -2.92
CA ASN A 163 28.04 -26.33 -3.19
C ASN A 163 28.26 -26.01 -4.68
N THR A 164 27.49 -26.65 -5.58
CA THR A 164 27.59 -26.52 -7.04
C THR A 164 26.54 -25.59 -7.65
N GLY A 165 25.77 -24.86 -6.83
CA GLY A 165 24.67 -24.01 -7.28
C GLY A 165 23.37 -24.26 -6.53
N ILE A 166 22.28 -23.93 -7.15
CA ILE A 166 20.93 -24.01 -6.54
C ILE A 166 20.04 -24.84 -7.45
N ASP A 167 19.54 -25.96 -6.91
CA ASP A 167 18.56 -26.78 -7.59
C ASP A 167 17.14 -26.25 -7.37
N LEU A 168 16.46 -25.97 -8.44
CA LEU A 168 15.09 -25.47 -8.46
C LEU A 168 14.17 -26.56 -8.97
N TYR A 169 13.31 -27.11 -8.10
CA TYR A 169 12.39 -28.20 -8.40
C TYR A 169 11.04 -27.65 -8.86
N TYR A 170 10.53 -28.21 -9.96
CA TYR A 170 9.23 -27.89 -10.55
C TYR A 170 8.54 -29.17 -11.04
N GLY A 171 7.22 -29.17 -11.13
CA GLY A 171 6.50 -30.36 -11.59
C GLY A 171 6.53 -31.52 -10.59
N GLY A 172 7.27 -32.59 -10.87
CA GLY A 172 7.46 -33.74 -10.01
C GLY A 172 8.59 -33.59 -8.98
N GLU A 173 8.70 -34.50 -8.01
CA GLU A 173 9.73 -34.42 -6.95
C GLU A 173 11.17 -34.64 -7.46
N SER A 174 11.33 -35.20 -8.64
CA SER A 174 12.63 -35.58 -9.23
C SER A 174 13.08 -34.61 -10.35
N GLU A 175 12.23 -33.69 -10.80
CA GLU A 175 12.55 -32.77 -11.89
C GLU A 175 13.11 -31.47 -11.34
N PHE A 176 14.37 -31.17 -11.66
CA PHE A 176 14.99 -29.90 -11.26
C PHE A 176 15.90 -29.34 -12.34
N ILE A 177 16.15 -28.03 -12.26
CA ILE A 177 17.18 -27.33 -13.04
C ILE A 177 18.17 -26.72 -12.04
N ASN A 178 19.47 -26.87 -12.30
CA ASN A 178 20.52 -26.24 -11.51
C ASN A 178 20.86 -24.85 -12.06
N TYR A 179 20.94 -23.86 -11.18
CA TYR A 179 21.30 -22.50 -11.47
C TYR A 179 22.44 -22.02 -10.57
N ASP A 180 23.25 -21.09 -11.05
CA ASP A 180 24.28 -20.45 -10.23
C ASP A 180 23.66 -19.58 -9.13
N LYS A 181 22.56 -18.92 -9.42
CA LYS A 181 21.84 -18.03 -8.50
C LYS A 181 20.34 -18.07 -8.78
N VAL A 182 19.54 -17.96 -7.73
CA VAL A 182 18.08 -17.86 -7.79
C VAL A 182 17.62 -16.62 -7.02
N VAL A 183 16.69 -15.88 -7.61
CA VAL A 183 16.00 -14.78 -6.94
C VAL A 183 14.53 -15.17 -6.75
N LEU A 184 14.10 -15.27 -5.50
CA LEU A 184 12.69 -15.51 -5.15
C LEU A 184 11.96 -14.17 -5.06
N ALA A 185 11.03 -13.92 -5.98
CA ALA A 185 10.20 -12.72 -6.04
C ALA A 185 8.73 -13.04 -5.72
N THR A 186 8.52 -13.96 -4.78
CA THR A 186 7.21 -14.37 -4.24
C THR A 186 6.94 -13.66 -2.91
N HIS A 187 5.79 -13.91 -2.30
CA HIS A 187 5.56 -13.52 -0.92
C HIS A 187 6.55 -14.22 0.03
N ALA A 188 6.85 -13.59 1.17
CA ALA A 188 7.86 -14.09 2.10
C ALA A 188 7.48 -15.45 2.73
N ASP A 189 6.20 -15.67 3.02
CA ASP A 189 5.64 -16.93 3.52
C ASP A 189 5.72 -18.04 2.46
N GLU A 190 5.47 -17.72 1.19
CA GLU A 190 5.67 -18.65 0.07
C GLU A 190 7.16 -18.95 -0.11
N ALA A 191 8.02 -17.93 -0.10
CA ALA A 191 9.46 -18.13 -0.22
C ALA A 191 10.00 -19.07 0.84
N ILE A 192 9.67 -18.86 2.13
CA ILE A 192 10.15 -19.70 3.21
C ILE A 192 9.62 -21.15 3.13
N SER A 193 8.43 -21.33 2.56
CA SER A 193 7.82 -22.68 2.41
C SER A 193 8.52 -23.55 1.37
N ILE A 194 9.16 -22.95 0.35
CA ILE A 194 9.82 -23.67 -0.73
C ILE A 194 11.34 -23.80 -0.54
N ILE A 195 11.97 -23.03 0.35
CA ILE A 195 13.40 -23.14 0.64
C ILE A 195 13.62 -24.40 1.50
N GLU A 196 14.38 -25.38 0.98
CA GLU A 196 14.80 -26.53 1.78
C GLU A 196 15.94 -26.12 2.73
N ASN A 197 15.78 -26.36 4.02
CA ASN A 197 16.76 -26.01 5.06
C ASN A 197 17.13 -24.50 5.09
N PRO A 198 16.15 -23.60 5.23
CA PRO A 198 16.44 -22.19 5.37
C PRO A 198 17.28 -21.91 6.62
N SER A 199 18.21 -20.98 6.53
CA SER A 199 19.03 -20.52 7.66
C SER A 199 18.17 -19.89 8.76
N ASP A 200 18.74 -19.76 9.96
CA ASP A 200 18.06 -19.12 11.09
C ASP A 200 17.70 -17.65 10.78
N ASP A 201 18.56 -16.93 10.06
CA ASP A 201 18.28 -15.57 9.64
C ASP A 201 17.16 -15.48 8.62
N GLU A 202 17.13 -16.37 7.62
CA GLU A 202 16.02 -16.46 6.65
C GLU A 202 14.70 -16.77 7.35
N ARG A 203 14.68 -17.75 8.26
CA ARG A 203 13.49 -18.06 9.07
C ARG A 203 13.03 -16.86 9.87
N LYS A 204 13.95 -16.23 10.61
CA LYS A 204 13.66 -15.09 11.47
C LYS A 204 13.13 -13.90 10.70
N ILE A 205 13.71 -13.58 9.53
CA ILE A 205 13.31 -12.41 8.74
C ILE A 205 12.01 -12.68 7.99
N LEU A 206 11.93 -13.78 7.24
CA LEU A 206 10.79 -14.06 6.38
C LEU A 206 9.51 -14.37 7.17
N SER A 207 9.62 -14.99 8.35
CA SER A 207 8.45 -15.26 9.21
C SER A 207 7.85 -14.00 9.87
N ASN A 208 8.53 -12.86 9.82
CA ASN A 208 7.96 -11.60 10.31
C ASN A 208 6.96 -10.96 9.35
N PHE A 209 6.87 -11.43 8.11
CA PHE A 209 5.87 -10.97 7.16
C PHE A 209 4.60 -11.81 7.32
N SER A 210 3.52 -11.18 7.70
CA SER A 210 2.21 -11.81 7.78
C SER A 210 1.30 -11.29 6.66
N TYR A 211 0.75 -12.21 5.90
CA TYR A 211 -0.22 -11.92 4.85
C TYR A 211 -1.63 -12.23 5.35
N LYS A 212 -2.61 -11.48 4.87
CA LYS A 212 -4.02 -11.69 5.20
C LYS A 212 -4.77 -12.00 3.91
N GLU A 213 -5.70 -12.93 4.01
CA GLU A 213 -6.69 -13.14 2.96
C GLU A 213 -7.62 -11.92 2.89
N ASN A 214 -7.87 -11.45 1.68
CA ASN A 214 -8.79 -10.34 1.39
C ASN A 214 -10.17 -10.87 1.01
#